data_350e3098b95463a559e49ea40d0bbcbf
#
_entry.id   350e3098b95463a559e49ea40d0bbcbf
#
_cell.length_a   1.000
_cell.length_b   1.000
_cell.length_c   1.000
_cell.angle_alpha   90.00
_cell.angle_beta   90.00
_cell.angle_gamma   90.00
#
_symmetry.space_group_name_H-M   'P 1'
#
loop_
_entity.id
_entity.type
_entity.pdbx_description
1 polymer ?
#
loop_
_entity_poly.entity_id
_entity_poly.type
_entity_poly.pdbx_seq_one_letter_code
_entity_poly.pdbx_strand_id
1 'polypeptide(L)'
;MKVSRRNFLKTTIGSAVFAGSPAAIAKAAEGTKIPKRKFGRHEDMLTVVGIGGHTLYYTGSQKEANEVVHRAYDLGVNFFENAWGYHKGVAEEYMGNALKGKRENVFLMTKFSNFRGDGDPTLEGAMKHLEDSLRRLKTDYLDLWMMHNVVGNDAQDAYKSDGAIAAIELAKKQGKIRYGGFTGHTEPKIHREVIEGGYEWDATLMPVSVVGALKSRAFEEDTMPLCKKHNIAVLGMKGFGGSRRTHLHGQTSVEVVLRYALSYDQVCTHCLIYTSPSPR
;
A
#
# COMPACT_ATOMS: atom_id res chain seq x y z
N MET A 1 -20.68 -11.89 -9.44
CA MET A 1 -20.60 -12.12 -10.90
C MET A 1 -19.13 -12.16 -11.29
N LYS A 2 -18.59 -13.33 -11.69
CA LYS A 2 -17.17 -13.45 -12.11
C LYS A 2 -17.01 -12.83 -13.48
N VAL A 3 -16.46 -11.64 -13.57
CA VAL A 3 -16.08 -11.05 -14.85
C VAL A 3 -14.83 -11.78 -15.35
N SER A 4 -14.94 -12.52 -16.46
CA SER A 4 -13.77 -13.20 -17.03
C SER A 4 -12.78 -12.15 -17.57
N ARG A 5 -11.46 -12.44 -17.48
CA ARG A 5 -10.38 -11.58 -18.02
C ARG A 5 -10.68 -11.10 -19.45
N ARG A 6 -11.25 -11.97 -20.27
CA ARG A 6 -11.62 -11.70 -21.68
C ARG A 6 -12.79 -10.72 -21.79
N ASN A 7 -13.76 -10.78 -20.88
CA ASN A 7 -14.91 -9.87 -20.87
C ASN A 7 -14.53 -8.50 -20.31
N PHE A 8 -13.64 -8.43 -19.31
CA PHE A 8 -13.10 -7.18 -18.82
C PHE A 8 -12.40 -6.39 -19.95
N LEU A 9 -11.52 -7.04 -20.71
CA LEU A 9 -10.83 -6.39 -21.84
C LEU A 9 -11.79 -5.96 -22.93
N LYS A 10 -12.83 -6.74 -23.25
CA LYS A 10 -13.83 -6.40 -24.27
C LYS A 10 -14.73 -5.22 -23.88
N THR A 11 -15.08 -5.11 -22.60
CA THR A 11 -15.94 -4.02 -22.10
C THR A 11 -15.18 -2.70 -21.99
N THR A 12 -13.87 -2.76 -21.76
CA THR A 12 -13.02 -1.56 -21.57
C THR A 12 -12.58 -0.93 -22.90
N ILE A 13 -12.47 -1.72 -23.98
CA ILE A 13 -12.09 -1.23 -25.32
C ILE A 13 -13.25 -0.47 -26.01
N GLY A 14 -14.49 -0.72 -25.58
CA GLY A 14 -15.69 -0.06 -26.12
C GLY A 14 -16.10 1.25 -25.47
N SER A 15 -15.44 1.69 -24.41
CA SER A 15 -15.78 2.93 -23.71
C SER A 15 -14.96 4.08 -24.26
N ALA A 16 -15.65 5.06 -24.82
CA ALA A 16 -15.07 6.28 -25.41
C ALA A 16 -13.95 6.87 -24.54
N VAL A 17 -12.82 7.18 -25.20
CA VAL A 17 -11.74 8.01 -24.65
C VAL A 17 -12.37 9.36 -24.27
N PHE A 18 -12.61 9.58 -22.99
CA PHE A 18 -12.94 10.90 -22.48
C PHE A 18 -11.65 11.76 -22.56
N ALA A 19 -11.49 12.45 -23.66
CA ALA A 19 -10.55 13.56 -23.81
C ALA A 19 -11.07 14.78 -23.02
N GLY A 20 -11.23 14.65 -21.70
CA GLY A 20 -11.52 15.75 -20.82
C GLY A 20 -10.21 16.45 -20.41
N SER A 21 -10.15 17.78 -20.48
CA SER A 21 -9.03 18.54 -19.92
C SER A 21 -8.90 18.22 -18.41
N PRO A 22 -7.69 18.29 -17.80
CA PRO A 22 -7.49 18.11 -16.38
C PRO A 22 -8.46 18.94 -15.51
N ALA A 23 -8.83 20.12 -15.96
CA ALA A 23 -9.80 20.99 -15.31
C ALA A 23 -11.24 20.43 -15.36
N ALA A 24 -11.65 19.80 -16.46
CA ALA A 24 -12.96 19.16 -16.57
C ALA A 24 -13.08 17.92 -15.68
N ILE A 25 -11.99 17.15 -15.58
CA ILE A 25 -11.90 15.99 -14.66
C ILE A 25 -11.95 16.47 -13.20
N ALA A 26 -11.24 17.54 -12.87
CA ALA A 26 -11.25 18.13 -11.52
C ALA A 26 -12.66 18.64 -11.16
N LYS A 27 -13.35 19.30 -12.07
CA LYS A 27 -14.72 19.80 -11.86
C LYS A 27 -15.75 18.67 -11.74
N ALA A 28 -15.60 17.57 -12.47
CA ALA A 28 -16.46 16.39 -12.34
C ALA A 28 -16.26 15.64 -11.01
N ALA A 29 -15.10 15.80 -10.36
CA ALA A 29 -14.80 15.21 -9.07
C ALA A 29 -15.28 16.08 -7.88
N GLU A 30 -15.65 17.34 -8.12
CA GLU A 30 -16.23 18.23 -7.10
C GLU A 30 -17.58 17.67 -6.63
N GLY A 31 -17.60 17.18 -5.37
CA GLY A 31 -18.80 16.63 -4.72
C GLY A 31 -18.92 15.11 -4.70
N THR A 32 -18.08 14.35 -5.39
CA THR A 32 -18.07 12.88 -5.28
C THR A 32 -17.12 12.43 -4.17
N LYS A 33 -17.69 11.78 -3.14
CA LYS A 33 -16.87 11.17 -2.07
C LYS A 33 -16.13 9.96 -2.62
N ILE A 34 -14.83 9.85 -2.32
CA ILE A 34 -14.04 8.66 -2.64
C ILE A 34 -14.65 7.46 -1.90
N PRO A 35 -14.99 6.36 -2.62
CA PRO A 35 -15.52 5.17 -1.97
C PRO A 35 -14.56 4.63 -0.93
N LYS A 36 -15.12 4.00 0.12
CA LYS A 36 -14.34 3.33 1.16
C LYS A 36 -14.69 1.87 1.22
N ARG A 37 -13.72 1.04 1.63
CA ARG A 37 -13.88 -0.39 1.89
C ARG A 37 -13.37 -0.74 3.27
N LYS A 38 -13.94 -1.78 3.85
CA LYS A 38 -13.58 -2.29 5.16
C LYS A 38 -12.15 -2.84 5.17
N PHE A 39 -11.41 -2.61 6.23
CA PHE A 39 -10.05 -3.11 6.43
C PHE A 39 -10.09 -4.56 6.96
N GLY A 40 -10.22 -5.53 6.05
CA GLY A 40 -10.31 -6.95 6.39
C GLY A 40 -11.42 -7.24 7.41
N ARG A 41 -11.06 -7.86 8.54
CA ARG A 41 -11.98 -8.15 9.65
C ARG A 41 -12.30 -6.98 10.56
N HIS A 42 -11.57 -5.86 10.42
CA HIS A 42 -11.68 -4.68 11.30
C HIS A 42 -12.72 -3.67 10.81
N GLU A 43 -13.22 -2.82 11.71
CA GLU A 43 -14.26 -1.85 11.39
C GLU A 43 -13.75 -0.59 10.67
N ASP A 44 -12.43 -0.42 10.58
CA ASP A 44 -11.82 0.71 9.87
C ASP A 44 -12.21 0.71 8.39
N MET A 45 -12.57 1.89 7.88
CA MET A 45 -12.96 2.11 6.49
C MET A 45 -11.89 2.90 5.76
N LEU A 46 -11.19 2.26 4.81
CA LEU A 46 -10.15 2.90 4.01
C LEU A 46 -10.70 3.37 2.67
N THR A 47 -10.27 4.56 2.24
CA THR A 47 -10.52 4.98 0.85
C THR A 47 -9.91 3.98 -0.13
N VAL A 48 -10.63 3.65 -1.21
CA VAL A 48 -10.17 2.67 -2.22
C VAL A 48 -8.88 3.08 -2.92
N VAL A 49 -8.43 4.31 -2.73
CA VAL A 49 -7.13 4.83 -3.16
C VAL A 49 -6.39 5.43 -1.98
N GLY A 50 -5.07 5.27 -1.96
CA GLY A 50 -4.19 5.81 -0.92
C GLY A 50 -2.95 6.46 -1.52
N ILE A 51 -2.23 7.23 -0.70
CA ILE A 51 -0.99 7.92 -1.09
C ILE A 51 0.22 7.14 -0.58
N GLY A 52 1.13 6.81 -1.51
CA GLY A 52 2.43 6.18 -1.19
C GLY A 52 3.53 7.20 -0.99
N GLY A 53 4.26 7.06 0.11
CA GLY A 53 5.35 7.96 0.52
C GLY A 53 6.58 7.90 -0.37
N HIS A 54 6.86 6.75 -1.00
CA HIS A 54 8.04 6.61 -1.84
C HIS A 54 8.16 7.71 -2.91
N THR A 55 7.04 8.15 -3.47
CA THR A 55 7.03 9.16 -4.54
C THR A 55 7.07 10.59 -4.03
N LEU A 56 6.77 10.84 -2.77
CA LEU A 56 6.88 12.18 -2.18
C LEU A 56 8.31 12.75 -2.23
N TYR A 57 9.31 11.88 -2.13
CA TYR A 57 10.71 12.30 -2.32
C TYR A 57 10.96 12.93 -3.68
N TYR A 58 10.32 12.41 -4.73
CA TYR A 58 10.52 12.88 -6.11
C TYR A 58 9.71 14.15 -6.44
N THR A 59 8.94 14.68 -5.53
CA THR A 59 8.34 16.01 -5.69
C THR A 59 9.39 17.12 -5.67
N GLY A 60 10.56 16.85 -5.10
CA GLY A 60 11.71 17.74 -5.09
C GLY A 60 11.85 18.59 -3.84
N SER A 61 10.76 18.83 -3.11
CA SER A 61 10.80 19.63 -1.87
C SER A 61 9.70 19.21 -0.88
N GLN A 62 9.93 19.53 0.39
CA GLN A 62 8.91 19.39 1.45
C GLN A 62 7.62 20.18 1.12
N LYS A 63 7.76 21.37 0.51
CA LYS A 63 6.62 22.20 0.12
C LYS A 63 5.71 21.46 -0.87
N GLU A 64 6.29 20.94 -1.94
CA GLU A 64 5.56 20.20 -2.98
C GLU A 64 4.98 18.90 -2.44
N ALA A 65 5.71 18.18 -1.58
CA ALA A 65 5.18 17.00 -0.88
C ALA A 65 3.95 17.36 -0.03
N ASN A 66 3.99 18.49 0.70
CA ASN A 66 2.84 18.97 1.46
C ASN A 66 1.63 19.25 0.55
N GLU A 67 1.84 19.91 -0.60
CA GLU A 67 0.76 20.20 -1.55
C GLU A 67 0.07 18.92 -2.03
N VAL A 68 0.84 17.87 -2.35
CA VAL A 68 0.30 16.57 -2.76
C VAL A 68 -0.51 15.92 -1.63
N VAL A 69 0.06 15.85 -0.44
CA VAL A 69 -0.59 15.21 0.72
C VAL A 69 -1.85 15.99 1.16
N HIS A 70 -1.77 17.32 1.23
CA HIS A 70 -2.91 18.16 1.59
C HIS A 70 -4.02 18.05 0.56
N ARG A 71 -3.68 18.09 -0.73
CA ARG A 71 -4.68 17.93 -1.80
C ARG A 71 -5.39 16.57 -1.72
N ALA A 72 -4.65 15.49 -1.45
CA ALA A 72 -5.23 14.16 -1.26
C ALA A 72 -6.15 14.12 -0.04
N TYR A 73 -5.70 14.66 1.08
CA TYR A 73 -6.49 14.76 2.31
C TYR A 73 -7.78 15.56 2.11
N ASP A 74 -7.71 16.72 1.45
CA ASP A 74 -8.85 17.58 1.19
C ASP A 74 -9.88 16.93 0.24
N LEU A 75 -9.42 16.04 -0.63
CA LEU A 75 -10.28 15.18 -1.45
C LEU A 75 -10.88 14.00 -0.69
N GLY A 76 -10.53 13.83 0.59
CA GLY A 76 -11.05 12.81 1.48
C GLY A 76 -10.29 11.50 1.50
N VAL A 77 -9.08 11.44 0.91
CA VAL A 77 -8.19 10.28 1.07
C VAL A 77 -7.79 10.14 2.53
N ASN A 78 -7.95 8.94 3.10
CA ASN A 78 -7.60 8.68 4.48
C ASN A 78 -6.51 7.61 4.66
N PHE A 79 -5.99 7.02 3.60
CA PHE A 79 -4.93 6.01 3.68
C PHE A 79 -3.61 6.56 3.16
N PHE A 80 -2.57 6.55 4.04
CA PHE A 80 -1.23 7.06 3.76
C PHE A 80 -0.19 5.98 4.12
N GLU A 81 0.64 5.64 3.13
CA GLU A 81 1.60 4.55 3.19
C GLU A 81 3.03 5.09 3.15
N ASN A 82 3.92 4.50 3.95
CA ASN A 82 5.35 4.78 3.92
C ASN A 82 6.19 3.52 4.18
N ALA A 83 7.51 3.67 4.28
CA ALA A 83 8.43 2.67 4.79
C ALA A 83 9.68 3.35 5.38
N TRP A 84 10.20 2.76 6.45
CA TRP A 84 11.41 3.23 7.14
C TRP A 84 12.60 3.45 6.20
N GLY A 85 12.80 2.53 5.24
CA GLY A 85 13.91 2.58 4.28
C GLY A 85 13.70 3.52 3.10
N TYR A 86 12.53 4.14 2.91
CA TYR A 86 12.28 4.97 1.75
C TYR A 86 13.13 6.26 1.80
N HIS A 87 14.08 6.35 0.85
CA HIS A 87 14.97 7.50 0.72
C HIS A 87 15.67 7.86 2.04
N LYS A 88 16.15 6.85 2.77
CA LYS A 88 16.84 7.00 4.07
C LYS A 88 16.00 7.75 5.12
N GLY A 89 14.67 7.59 5.06
CA GLY A 89 13.73 8.17 6.00
C GLY A 89 13.12 9.52 5.57
N VAL A 90 13.65 10.17 4.55
CA VAL A 90 13.13 11.47 4.07
C VAL A 90 11.66 11.38 3.67
N ALA A 91 11.22 10.25 3.11
CA ALA A 91 9.81 10.04 2.75
C ALA A 91 8.88 10.07 3.98
N GLU A 92 9.32 9.49 5.09
CA GLU A 92 8.58 9.56 6.36
C GLU A 92 8.57 10.97 6.94
N GLU A 93 9.70 11.69 6.89
CA GLU A 93 9.78 13.09 7.35
C GLU A 93 8.83 14.00 6.54
N TYR A 94 8.80 13.85 5.21
CA TYR A 94 7.88 14.59 4.36
C TYR A 94 6.42 14.31 4.71
N MET A 95 6.08 13.05 4.90
CA MET A 95 4.72 12.62 5.27
C MET A 95 4.33 13.16 6.65
N GLY A 96 5.20 13.00 7.66
CA GLY A 96 4.96 13.49 9.03
C GLY A 96 4.78 15.00 9.10
N ASN A 97 5.57 15.76 8.34
CA ASN A 97 5.41 17.21 8.24
C ASN A 97 4.06 17.58 7.61
N ALA A 98 3.67 16.89 6.53
CA ALA A 98 2.44 17.17 5.81
C ALA A 98 1.17 16.78 6.59
N LEU A 99 1.24 15.74 7.43
CA LEU A 99 0.11 15.26 8.24
C LEU A 99 0.00 15.92 9.62
N LYS A 100 0.82 16.91 9.93
CA LYS A 100 0.75 17.63 11.20
C LYS A 100 -0.65 18.21 11.42
N GLY A 101 -1.27 17.88 12.57
CA GLY A 101 -2.62 18.28 12.93
C GLY A 101 -3.74 17.53 12.19
N LYS A 102 -3.40 16.45 11.44
CA LYS A 102 -4.35 15.62 10.69
C LYS A 102 -4.32 14.14 11.11
N ARG A 103 -3.41 13.76 12.01
CA ARG A 103 -3.11 12.37 12.37
C ARG A 103 -4.34 11.53 12.72
N GLU A 104 -5.25 12.08 13.51
CA GLU A 104 -6.45 11.37 13.99
C GLU A 104 -7.48 11.08 12.88
N ASN A 105 -7.38 11.78 11.74
CA ASN A 105 -8.33 11.64 10.63
C ASN A 105 -7.81 10.73 9.51
N VAL A 106 -6.63 10.15 9.68
CA VAL A 106 -5.98 9.33 8.66
C VAL A 106 -5.58 7.97 9.20
N PHE A 107 -5.57 6.99 8.32
CA PHE A 107 -4.97 5.68 8.54
C PHE A 107 -3.53 5.73 8.02
N LEU A 108 -2.57 5.76 8.93
CA LEU A 108 -1.14 5.90 8.62
C LEU A 108 -0.43 4.58 8.82
N MET A 109 0.29 4.15 7.80
CA MET A 109 1.12 2.96 7.89
C MET A 109 2.56 3.22 7.48
N THR A 110 3.47 2.43 8.07
CA THR A 110 4.84 2.30 7.59
C THR A 110 5.32 0.85 7.72
N LYS A 111 6.58 0.60 7.38
CA LYS A 111 7.17 -0.74 7.34
C LYS A 111 8.55 -0.71 7.95
N PHE A 112 8.90 -1.74 8.72
CA PHE A 112 10.28 -1.97 9.12
C PHE A 112 11.00 -2.81 8.06
N SER A 113 12.30 -2.58 7.93
CA SER A 113 13.10 -3.30 6.95
C SER A 113 13.62 -4.60 7.55
N ASN A 114 13.45 -5.68 6.81
CA ASN A 114 14.14 -6.95 7.03
C ASN A 114 15.21 -7.19 5.96
N PHE A 115 15.57 -6.15 5.18
CA PHE A 115 16.59 -6.28 4.15
C PHE A 115 17.98 -6.55 4.73
N ARG A 116 18.63 -7.56 4.18
CA ARG A 116 20.05 -7.82 4.42
C ARG A 116 20.86 -6.62 3.93
N GLY A 117 21.47 -5.89 4.86
CA GLY A 117 22.32 -4.74 4.56
C GLY A 117 21.95 -3.44 5.23
N ASP A 118 20.64 -3.09 5.26
CA ASP A 118 20.17 -1.84 5.90
C ASP A 118 19.18 -2.11 7.05
N GLY A 119 18.74 -3.36 7.22
CA GLY A 119 17.76 -3.74 8.23
C GLY A 119 18.26 -4.86 9.12
N ASP A 120 17.99 -4.74 10.41
CA ASP A 120 18.11 -5.79 11.38
C ASP A 120 16.75 -6.49 11.50
N PRO A 121 16.61 -7.77 11.07
CA PRO A 121 15.34 -8.48 11.10
C PRO A 121 14.95 -8.96 12.50
N THR A 122 15.78 -8.71 13.50
CA THR A 122 15.51 -9.09 14.90
C THR A 122 14.43 -8.20 15.50
N LEU A 123 13.83 -8.67 16.60
CA LEU A 123 12.91 -7.87 17.41
C LEU A 123 13.51 -6.52 17.79
N GLU A 124 14.77 -6.48 18.23
CA GLU A 124 15.45 -5.25 18.63
C GLU A 124 15.60 -4.30 17.45
N GLY A 125 16.07 -4.79 16.30
CA GLY A 125 16.22 -4.00 15.09
C GLY A 125 14.89 -3.46 14.58
N ALA A 126 13.86 -4.31 14.55
CA ALA A 126 12.53 -3.89 14.14
C ALA A 126 11.95 -2.81 15.06
N MET A 127 12.09 -2.95 16.37
CA MET A 127 11.64 -1.94 17.34
C MET A 127 12.39 -0.61 17.20
N LYS A 128 13.69 -0.65 16.91
CA LYS A 128 14.47 0.57 16.60
C LYS A 128 13.94 1.26 15.34
N HIS A 129 13.59 0.50 14.29
CA HIS A 129 12.97 1.06 13.10
C HIS A 129 11.60 1.69 13.41
N LEU A 130 10.83 1.10 14.34
CA LEU A 130 9.55 1.66 14.76
C LEU A 130 9.76 3.03 15.44
N GLU A 131 10.70 3.14 16.38
CA GLU A 131 11.00 4.41 17.08
C GLU A 131 11.45 5.49 16.08
N ASP A 132 12.32 5.13 15.14
CA ASP A 132 12.74 6.05 14.08
C ASP A 132 11.55 6.52 13.23
N SER A 133 10.67 5.60 12.84
CA SER A 133 9.48 5.91 12.03
C SER A 133 8.52 6.82 12.79
N LEU A 134 8.22 6.53 14.05
CA LEU A 134 7.36 7.37 14.90
C LEU A 134 7.90 8.80 15.01
N ARG A 135 9.21 8.93 15.25
CA ARG A 135 9.89 10.23 15.31
C ARG A 135 9.81 10.99 14.00
N ARG A 136 10.07 10.35 12.84
CA ARG A 136 10.05 10.97 11.51
C ARG A 136 8.61 11.33 11.09
N LEU A 137 7.66 10.45 11.36
CA LEU A 137 6.24 10.65 11.06
C LEU A 137 5.55 11.59 12.07
N LYS A 138 6.24 11.98 13.16
CA LYS A 138 5.75 12.92 14.19
C LYS A 138 4.44 12.46 14.84
N THR A 139 4.39 11.20 15.19
CA THR A 139 3.25 10.55 15.84
C THR A 139 3.75 9.56 16.88
N ASP A 140 2.93 9.26 17.86
CA ASP A 140 3.19 8.27 18.92
C ASP A 140 2.63 6.88 18.59
N TYR A 141 1.81 6.77 17.54
CA TYR A 141 1.27 5.49 17.09
C TYR A 141 1.10 5.42 15.56
N LEU A 142 1.06 4.20 15.05
CA LEU A 142 0.69 3.86 13.66
C LEU A 142 -0.60 3.05 13.65
N ASP A 143 -1.39 3.18 12.58
CA ASP A 143 -2.52 2.29 12.40
C ASP A 143 -2.05 0.90 11.95
N LEU A 144 -1.11 0.82 11.02
CA LEU A 144 -0.58 -0.44 10.51
C LEU A 144 0.95 -0.38 10.40
N TRP A 145 1.61 -1.41 10.92
CA TRP A 145 3.05 -1.60 10.79
C TRP A 145 3.36 -2.94 10.17
N MET A 146 4.23 -2.96 9.15
CA MET A 146 4.42 -4.14 8.32
C MET A 146 5.88 -4.57 8.23
N MET A 147 6.09 -5.89 8.18
CA MET A 147 7.34 -6.48 7.71
C MET A 147 7.51 -6.20 6.22
N HIS A 148 8.63 -5.57 5.84
CA HIS A 148 8.84 -5.08 4.47
C HIS A 148 9.53 -6.13 3.61
N ASN A 149 8.83 -6.45 2.51
CA ASN A 149 9.32 -7.20 1.36
C ASN A 149 9.83 -8.61 1.68
N VAL A 150 8.91 -9.45 2.13
CA VAL A 150 9.23 -10.87 2.38
C VAL A 150 9.80 -11.55 1.13
N VAL A 151 10.96 -12.20 1.31
CA VAL A 151 11.68 -12.96 0.29
C VAL A 151 12.38 -14.16 0.93
N GLY A 152 12.67 -15.20 0.14
CA GLY A 152 13.43 -16.35 0.61
C GLY A 152 12.85 -16.98 1.89
N ASN A 153 13.62 -17.00 2.96
CA ASN A 153 13.25 -17.64 4.23
C ASN A 153 12.53 -16.69 5.21
N ASP A 154 12.15 -15.50 4.79
CA ASP A 154 11.54 -14.49 5.69
C ASP A 154 10.25 -14.98 6.34
N ALA A 155 9.50 -15.89 5.68
CA ALA A 155 8.35 -16.53 6.27
C ALA A 155 8.72 -17.31 7.54
N GLN A 156 9.81 -18.07 7.51
CA GLN A 156 10.29 -18.86 8.65
C GLN A 156 10.90 -17.96 9.73
N ASP A 157 11.65 -16.94 9.32
CA ASP A 157 12.30 -16.00 10.23
C ASP A 157 11.28 -15.15 10.99
N ALA A 158 10.14 -14.82 10.39
CA ALA A 158 9.06 -14.08 11.04
C ALA A 158 8.50 -14.80 12.29
N TYR A 159 8.54 -16.13 12.30
CA TYR A 159 8.01 -16.98 13.38
C TYR A 159 9.03 -17.33 14.47
N LYS A 160 10.28 -16.87 14.38
CA LYS A 160 11.27 -17.01 15.45
C LYS A 160 10.85 -16.22 16.69
N SER A 161 11.32 -16.63 17.86
CA SER A 161 11.01 -15.98 19.14
C SER A 161 11.44 -14.51 19.21
N ASP A 162 12.43 -14.12 18.41
CA ASP A 162 12.95 -12.76 18.24
C ASP A 162 12.66 -12.18 16.84
N GLY A 163 11.71 -12.78 16.11
CA GLY A 163 11.37 -12.41 14.75
C GLY A 163 10.34 -11.29 14.66
N ALA A 164 9.86 -11.07 13.44
CA ALA A 164 8.95 -9.98 13.09
C ALA A 164 7.62 -10.02 13.88
N ILE A 165 7.06 -11.20 14.11
CA ILE A 165 5.82 -11.36 14.88
C ILE A 165 6.01 -10.92 16.32
N ALA A 166 7.12 -11.30 16.96
CA ALA A 166 7.43 -10.87 18.32
C ALA A 166 7.53 -9.34 18.42
N ALA A 167 8.14 -8.69 17.42
CA ALA A 167 8.22 -7.23 17.36
C ALA A 167 6.83 -6.59 17.20
N ILE A 168 5.98 -7.12 16.32
CA ILE A 168 4.60 -6.64 16.11
C ILE A 168 3.79 -6.75 17.41
N GLU A 169 3.84 -7.90 18.08
CA GLU A 169 3.11 -8.10 19.34
C GLU A 169 3.61 -7.19 20.46
N LEU A 170 4.93 -6.98 20.56
CA LEU A 170 5.49 -6.03 21.51
C LEU A 170 5.03 -4.59 21.22
N ALA A 171 5.02 -4.19 19.95
CA ALA A 171 4.58 -2.87 19.52
C ALA A 171 3.07 -2.65 19.78
N LYS A 172 2.23 -3.67 19.55
CA LYS A 172 0.81 -3.66 19.92
C LYS A 172 0.63 -3.50 21.42
N LYS A 173 1.36 -4.29 22.22
CA LYS A 173 1.32 -4.22 23.68
C LYS A 173 1.74 -2.85 24.25
N GLN A 174 2.66 -2.16 23.58
CA GLN A 174 3.08 -0.80 23.91
C GLN A 174 2.12 0.28 23.41
N GLY A 175 1.07 -0.07 22.66
CA GLY A 175 0.13 0.88 22.08
C GLY A 175 0.71 1.69 20.90
N LYS A 176 1.88 1.30 20.38
CA LYS A 176 2.57 2.01 19.30
C LYS A 176 2.02 1.66 17.92
N ILE A 177 1.34 0.52 17.80
CA ILE A 177 0.64 0.12 16.57
C ILE A 177 -0.71 -0.48 16.89
N ARG A 178 -1.67 -0.35 15.97
CA ARG A 178 -2.98 -1.01 16.08
C ARG A 178 -2.97 -2.37 15.38
N TYR A 179 -2.38 -2.44 14.19
CA TYR A 179 -2.41 -3.60 13.30
C TYR A 179 -1.02 -3.98 12.82
N GLY A 180 -0.83 -5.29 12.60
CA GLY A 180 0.39 -5.86 12.05
C GLY A 180 0.17 -6.52 10.69
N GLY A 181 1.16 -6.40 9.81
CA GLY A 181 1.06 -6.99 8.48
C GLY A 181 2.42 -7.29 7.86
N PHE A 182 2.37 -7.70 6.61
CA PHE A 182 3.56 -7.98 5.82
C PHE A 182 3.37 -7.57 4.35
N THR A 183 4.47 -7.42 3.62
CA THR A 183 4.45 -7.07 2.20
C THR A 183 5.50 -7.86 1.42
N GLY A 184 5.23 -8.09 0.15
CA GLY A 184 6.18 -8.71 -0.78
C GLY A 184 5.82 -8.42 -2.23
N HIS A 185 6.79 -8.67 -3.13
CA HIS A 185 6.69 -8.19 -4.50
C HIS A 185 6.78 -9.28 -5.56
N THR A 186 7.37 -10.41 -5.24
CA THR A 186 7.90 -11.32 -6.26
C THR A 186 7.27 -12.71 -6.24
N GLU A 187 7.03 -13.27 -5.06
CA GLU A 187 6.70 -14.68 -4.91
C GLU A 187 5.42 -14.89 -4.08
N PRO A 188 4.30 -15.21 -4.75
CA PRO A 188 3.05 -15.55 -4.05
C PRO A 188 3.22 -16.69 -3.05
N LYS A 189 4.11 -17.64 -3.34
CA LYS A 189 4.41 -18.77 -2.45
C LYS A 189 4.86 -18.31 -1.06
N ILE A 190 5.72 -17.30 -0.98
CA ILE A 190 6.20 -16.78 0.31
C ILE A 190 5.06 -16.13 1.10
N HIS A 191 4.17 -15.40 0.43
CA HIS A 191 2.96 -14.85 1.07
C HIS A 191 2.10 -15.98 1.66
N ARG A 192 1.94 -17.07 0.93
CA ARG A 192 1.22 -18.25 1.41
C ARG A 192 1.87 -18.80 2.68
N GLU A 193 3.17 -19.04 2.65
CA GLU A 193 3.93 -19.57 3.79
C GLU A 193 3.79 -18.65 5.03
N VAL A 194 3.84 -17.34 4.84
CA VAL A 194 3.60 -16.36 5.91
C VAL A 194 2.18 -16.48 6.48
N ILE A 195 1.16 -16.65 5.63
CA ILE A 195 -0.24 -16.76 6.10
C ILE A 195 -0.47 -18.11 6.79
N GLU A 196 0.03 -19.19 6.20
CA GLU A 196 -0.19 -20.58 6.69
C GLU A 196 0.62 -20.90 7.96
N GLY A 197 1.61 -20.07 8.32
CA GLY A 197 2.34 -20.18 9.59
C GLY A 197 1.49 -19.98 10.84
N GLY A 198 0.26 -19.51 10.70
CA GLY A 198 -0.76 -19.54 11.77
C GLY A 198 -0.87 -18.27 12.62
N TYR A 199 -0.12 -17.22 12.32
CA TYR A 199 -0.33 -15.91 12.94
C TYR A 199 -1.54 -15.19 12.31
N GLU A 200 -2.33 -14.51 13.13
CA GLU A 200 -3.51 -13.76 12.67
C GLU A 200 -3.12 -12.40 12.07
N TRP A 201 -2.53 -12.42 10.89
CA TRP A 201 -2.16 -11.21 10.16
C TRP A 201 -3.38 -10.32 9.90
N ASP A 202 -3.22 -9.01 10.10
CA ASP A 202 -4.29 -8.02 9.86
C ASP A 202 -4.34 -7.61 8.39
N ALA A 203 -3.19 -7.48 7.73
CA ALA A 203 -3.10 -7.03 6.33
C ALA A 203 -1.89 -7.60 5.59
N THR A 204 -2.01 -7.65 4.25
CA THR A 204 -0.88 -7.83 3.34
C THR A 204 -0.89 -6.77 2.24
N LEU A 205 0.29 -6.24 1.91
CA LEU A 205 0.47 -5.31 0.78
C LEU A 205 1.18 -6.06 -0.35
N MET A 206 0.50 -6.23 -1.48
CA MET A 206 0.99 -7.04 -2.60
C MET A 206 0.66 -6.43 -3.97
N PRO A 207 1.39 -6.81 -5.03
CA PRO A 207 1.06 -6.37 -6.38
C PRO A 207 -0.32 -6.85 -6.81
N VAL A 208 -1.18 -5.91 -7.22
CA VAL A 208 -2.46 -6.19 -7.89
C VAL A 208 -2.50 -5.35 -9.15
N SER A 209 -2.15 -5.94 -10.29
CA SER A 209 -1.96 -5.17 -11.52
C SER A 209 -2.28 -5.96 -12.79
N VAL A 210 -2.78 -5.25 -13.80
CA VAL A 210 -3.00 -5.82 -15.15
C VAL A 210 -1.72 -6.47 -15.69
N VAL A 211 -0.58 -5.83 -15.49
CA VAL A 211 0.73 -6.35 -15.94
C VAL A 211 1.10 -7.65 -15.25
N GLY A 212 0.86 -7.74 -13.95
CA GLY A 212 1.06 -8.96 -13.17
C GLY A 212 0.20 -10.10 -13.69
N ALA A 213 -1.08 -9.82 -13.93
CA ALA A 213 -2.04 -10.79 -14.45
C ALA A 213 -1.64 -11.33 -15.83
N LEU A 214 -1.14 -10.48 -16.73
CA LEU A 214 -0.68 -10.89 -18.06
C LEU A 214 0.59 -11.75 -18.02
N LYS A 215 1.39 -11.63 -16.97
CA LYS A 215 2.65 -12.39 -16.77
C LYS A 215 2.48 -13.64 -15.90
N SER A 216 1.27 -14.16 -15.76
CA SER A 216 0.97 -15.35 -14.94
C SER A 216 1.35 -15.18 -13.47
N ARG A 217 1.26 -13.99 -12.92
CA ARG A 217 1.54 -13.76 -11.52
C ARG A 217 0.32 -14.09 -10.68
N ALA A 218 0.54 -15.02 -9.81
CA ALA A 218 -0.50 -15.73 -9.10
C ALA A 218 -0.93 -15.07 -7.77
N PHE A 219 -0.61 -13.80 -7.50
CA PHE A 219 -1.09 -13.13 -6.28
C PHE A 219 -2.61 -13.11 -6.22
N GLU A 220 -3.26 -12.81 -7.34
CA GLU A 220 -4.72 -12.78 -7.44
C GLU A 220 -5.33 -14.18 -7.42
N GLU A 221 -4.60 -15.20 -7.89
CA GLU A 221 -5.08 -16.59 -7.98
C GLU A 221 -4.66 -17.43 -6.77
N ASP A 222 -3.54 -17.13 -6.16
CA ASP A 222 -2.91 -17.91 -5.11
C ASP A 222 -3.08 -17.29 -3.71
N THR A 223 -2.63 -16.04 -3.54
CA THR A 223 -2.60 -15.37 -2.23
C THR A 223 -3.95 -14.77 -1.85
N MET A 224 -4.66 -14.16 -2.80
CA MET A 224 -5.92 -13.46 -2.51
C MET A 224 -7.04 -14.39 -1.98
N PRO A 225 -7.21 -15.64 -2.46
CA PRO A 225 -8.16 -16.56 -1.85
C PRO A 225 -7.85 -16.90 -0.38
N LEU A 226 -6.57 -16.99 -0.02
CA LEU A 226 -6.14 -17.20 1.37
C LEU A 226 -6.44 -15.97 2.22
N CYS A 227 -6.16 -14.78 1.71
CA CYS A 227 -6.52 -13.53 2.40
C CYS A 227 -8.02 -13.48 2.68
N LYS A 228 -8.85 -13.88 1.71
CA LYS A 228 -10.31 -13.97 1.89
C LYS A 228 -10.69 -14.97 2.97
N LYS A 229 -10.09 -16.17 2.94
CA LYS A 229 -10.35 -17.25 3.92
C LYS A 229 -10.04 -16.80 5.35
N HIS A 230 -8.95 -16.05 5.54
CA HIS A 230 -8.48 -15.61 6.86
C HIS A 230 -8.91 -14.17 7.21
N ASN A 231 -9.75 -13.51 6.38
CA ASN A 231 -10.20 -12.12 6.54
C ASN A 231 -9.05 -11.12 6.69
N ILE A 232 -7.94 -11.35 5.98
CA ILE A 232 -6.77 -10.46 5.91
C ILE A 232 -7.07 -9.34 4.90
N ALA A 233 -6.85 -8.09 5.29
CA ALA A 233 -6.99 -6.95 4.39
C ALA A 233 -5.94 -7.01 3.26
N VAL A 234 -6.38 -6.84 2.03
CA VAL A 234 -5.48 -6.75 0.87
C VAL A 234 -5.29 -5.28 0.49
N LEU A 235 -4.05 -4.82 0.59
CA LEU A 235 -3.61 -3.52 0.10
C LEU A 235 -2.96 -3.74 -1.26
N GLY A 236 -3.51 -3.16 -2.32
CA GLY A 236 -2.97 -3.28 -3.65
C GLY A 236 -1.83 -2.31 -3.91
N MET A 237 -0.82 -2.72 -4.63
CA MET A 237 0.26 -1.85 -5.11
C MET A 237 0.68 -2.16 -6.53
N LYS A 238 1.53 -1.31 -7.09
CA LYS A 238 2.16 -1.50 -8.41
C LYS A 238 1.17 -1.69 -9.55
N GLY A 239 0.05 -0.99 -9.55
CA GLY A 239 -0.97 -1.08 -10.59
C GLY A 239 -0.42 -0.99 -12.02
N PHE A 240 0.59 -0.15 -12.25
CA PHE A 240 1.31 -0.01 -13.52
C PHE A 240 2.50 -0.98 -13.68
N GLY A 241 2.68 -1.96 -12.79
CA GLY A 241 3.76 -2.95 -12.85
C GLY A 241 5.03 -2.57 -12.09
N GLY A 242 5.12 -1.41 -11.49
CA GLY A 242 6.08 -1.07 -10.42
C GLY A 242 7.49 -0.68 -10.81
N SER A 243 7.83 -0.49 -12.07
CA SER A 243 9.13 0.05 -12.46
C SER A 243 9.00 1.21 -13.46
N ARG A 244 10.00 2.12 -13.48
CA ARG A 244 10.12 3.17 -14.51
C ARG A 244 10.17 2.61 -15.95
N ARG A 245 10.36 1.29 -16.08
CA ARG A 245 10.49 0.57 -17.37
C ARG A 245 9.21 -0.18 -17.76
N THR A 246 8.11 0.01 -17.05
CA THR A 246 6.87 -0.64 -17.48
C THR A 246 6.33 0.05 -18.71
N HIS A 247 6.30 -0.71 -19.78
CA HIS A 247 5.82 -0.32 -21.12
C HIS A 247 4.35 0.11 -21.16
N LEU A 248 3.66 0.16 -20.02
CA LEU A 248 2.28 0.62 -19.93
C LEU A 248 2.14 2.12 -19.67
N HIS A 249 3.22 2.84 -19.34
CA HIS A 249 3.16 4.30 -19.27
C HIS A 249 2.83 4.86 -20.67
N GLY A 250 1.66 5.49 -20.78
CA GLY A 250 1.14 5.99 -22.06
C GLY A 250 0.31 5.00 -22.87
N GLN A 251 0.27 3.70 -22.49
CA GLN A 251 -0.52 2.68 -23.19
C GLN A 251 -1.84 2.32 -22.49
N THR A 252 -1.98 2.70 -21.22
CA THR A 252 -3.23 2.50 -20.47
C THR A 252 -3.50 3.66 -19.53
N SER A 253 -4.77 3.92 -19.26
CA SER A 253 -5.18 4.97 -18.34
C SER A 253 -5.09 4.53 -16.88
N VAL A 254 -4.94 5.50 -15.97
CA VAL A 254 -5.03 5.29 -14.51
C VAL A 254 -6.35 4.63 -14.15
N GLU A 255 -7.43 5.00 -14.82
CA GLU A 255 -8.77 4.44 -14.62
C GLU A 255 -8.79 2.93 -14.86
N VAL A 256 -8.23 2.44 -15.96
CA VAL A 256 -8.18 1.00 -16.28
C VAL A 256 -7.41 0.23 -15.22
N VAL A 257 -6.27 0.77 -14.78
CA VAL A 257 -5.43 0.17 -13.74
C VAL A 257 -6.18 0.07 -12.40
N LEU A 258 -6.84 1.14 -12.00
CA LEU A 258 -7.61 1.16 -10.76
C LEU A 258 -8.84 0.26 -10.85
N ARG A 259 -9.60 0.31 -11.95
CA ARG A 259 -10.75 -0.58 -12.16
C ARG A 259 -10.36 -2.04 -12.09
N TYR A 260 -9.20 -2.42 -12.66
CA TYR A 260 -8.70 -3.78 -12.55
C TYR A 260 -8.43 -4.16 -11.08
N ALA A 261 -7.62 -3.38 -10.37
CA ALA A 261 -7.28 -3.68 -8.99
C ALA A 261 -8.51 -3.70 -8.08
N LEU A 262 -9.42 -2.75 -8.25
CA LEU A 262 -10.64 -2.61 -7.46
C LEU A 262 -11.79 -3.53 -7.91
N SER A 263 -11.63 -4.30 -9.00
CA SER A 263 -12.57 -5.36 -9.37
C SER A 263 -12.52 -6.56 -8.42
N TYR A 264 -11.49 -6.64 -7.59
CA TYR A 264 -11.37 -7.62 -6.51
C TYR A 264 -11.91 -7.03 -5.22
N ASP A 265 -12.98 -7.60 -4.68
CA ASP A 265 -13.63 -7.11 -3.45
C ASP A 265 -12.71 -7.14 -2.22
N GLN A 266 -11.72 -8.03 -2.21
CA GLN A 266 -10.73 -8.17 -1.15
C GLN A 266 -9.75 -6.99 -1.09
N VAL A 267 -9.55 -6.26 -2.19
CA VAL A 267 -8.67 -5.09 -2.23
C VAL A 267 -9.38 -3.92 -1.56
N CYS A 268 -9.00 -3.63 -0.32
CA CYS A 268 -9.62 -2.53 0.44
C CYS A 268 -9.12 -1.17 0.02
N THR A 269 -7.86 -1.05 -0.40
CA THR A 269 -7.27 0.16 -0.95
C THR A 269 -6.19 -0.18 -1.97
N HIS A 270 -5.93 0.72 -2.90
CA HIS A 270 -4.80 0.61 -3.83
C HIS A 270 -3.87 1.81 -3.64
N CYS A 271 -2.63 1.52 -3.25
CA CYS A 271 -1.63 2.54 -3.02
C CYS A 271 -1.09 3.08 -4.35
N LEU A 272 -1.27 4.36 -4.58
CA LEU A 272 -0.82 5.05 -5.79
C LEU A 272 0.63 5.54 -5.58
N ILE A 273 1.60 4.71 -5.97
CA ILE A 273 3.02 5.04 -5.86
C ILE A 273 3.52 5.75 -7.12
N TYR A 274 2.84 5.61 -8.26
CA TYR A 274 3.23 6.18 -9.55
C TYR A 274 1.99 6.69 -10.29
N THR A 275 1.46 7.80 -9.84
CA THR A 275 0.41 8.48 -10.58
C THR A 275 0.98 9.71 -11.25
N SER A 276 1.12 9.63 -12.54
CA SER A 276 1.41 10.70 -13.46
C SER A 276 2.90 11.01 -13.67
N PRO A 277 3.35 11.08 -14.93
CA PRO A 277 4.42 11.99 -15.24
C PRO A 277 3.93 13.39 -14.86
N SER A 278 4.67 14.09 -14.01
CA SER A 278 4.49 15.52 -13.81
C SER A 278 4.27 16.16 -15.19
N PRO A 279 3.22 16.94 -15.41
CA PRO A 279 3.18 17.76 -16.61
C PRO A 279 4.40 18.65 -16.56
N ARG A 280 5.34 18.43 -17.49
CA ARG A 280 6.39 19.37 -17.78
C ARG A 280 5.80 20.53 -18.57
#